data_a966f9babbce138cc7a46ea9515ca5bb
#
_entry.id   a966f9babbce138cc7a46ea9515ca5bb
#
_cell.length_a   1.000
_cell.length_b   1.000
_cell.length_c   1.000
_cell.angle_alpha   90.00
_cell.angle_beta   90.00
_cell.angle_gamma   90.00
#
_symmetry.space_group_name_H-M   'P 1'
#
loop_
_entity.id
_entity.type
_entity.pdbx_description
1 polymer ?
#
loop_
_entity_poly.entity_id
_entity_poly.type
_entity_poly.pdbx_seq_one_letter_code
_entity_poly.pdbx_strand_id
1 'polypeptide(L)'
;MTRLLGIDLGERRIGLAVADDDGSSARPHSTMKRAPSPDRDAAALEALIHANEIDELVVGLPLEASGVEGSQAAITRAWAAAMAERLTTPIRFRDERLTSHLAESRLGPMKRGRSGGPPSRTQRDAYRARVDREAAAIILQDELDARVAQDEHRG
;
A
#
# COMPACT_ATOMS: atom_id res chain seq x y z
N MET A 1 -16.61 14.17 -2.07
CA MET A 1 -16.11 12.90 -1.54
C MET A 1 -14.69 12.68 -2.05
N THR A 2 -13.76 12.39 -1.16
CA THR A 2 -12.36 12.18 -1.50
C THR A 2 -12.08 10.70 -1.70
N ARG A 3 -11.52 10.33 -2.83
CA ARG A 3 -11.12 8.95 -3.10
C ARG A 3 -9.62 8.79 -2.92
N LEU A 4 -9.22 7.79 -2.15
CA LEU A 4 -7.85 7.58 -1.71
C LEU A 4 -7.28 6.30 -2.32
N LEU A 5 -5.99 6.35 -2.68
CA LEU A 5 -5.22 5.19 -3.08
C LEU A 5 -4.16 4.92 -2.02
N GLY A 6 -4.25 3.77 -1.38
CA GLY A 6 -3.23 3.31 -0.43
C GLY A 6 -2.10 2.60 -1.15
N ILE A 7 -0.88 2.85 -0.73
CA ILE A 7 0.32 2.33 -1.36
C ILE A 7 1.23 1.68 -0.34
N ASP A 8 1.58 0.42 -0.58
CA ASP A 8 2.61 -0.30 0.16
C ASP A 8 3.77 -0.56 -0.79
N LEU A 9 4.87 0.17 -0.60
CA LEU A 9 6.06 0.05 -1.44
C LEU A 9 6.92 -1.11 -0.98
N GLY A 10 6.95 -2.18 -1.76
CA GLY A 10 7.84 -3.31 -1.54
C GLY A 10 9.10 -3.18 -2.40
N GLU A 11 10.01 -4.13 -2.22
CA GLU A 11 11.25 -4.18 -2.98
C GLU A 11 11.02 -4.45 -4.47
N ARG A 12 10.09 -5.35 -4.77
CA ARG A 12 9.79 -5.78 -6.15
C ARG A 12 8.40 -5.42 -6.62
N ARG A 13 7.49 -5.16 -5.70
CA ARG A 13 6.07 -4.94 -5.99
C ARG A 13 5.54 -3.78 -5.19
N ILE A 14 4.49 -3.19 -5.71
CA ILE A 14 3.76 -2.11 -5.05
C ILE A 14 2.34 -2.59 -4.84
N GLY A 15 1.93 -2.73 -3.58
CA GLY A 15 0.57 -3.08 -3.22
C GLY A 15 -0.33 -1.85 -3.25
N LEU A 16 -1.55 -2.01 -3.74
CA LEU A 16 -2.49 -0.90 -3.94
C LEU A 16 -3.86 -1.24 -3.37
N ALA A 17 -4.46 -0.26 -2.71
CA ALA A 17 -5.80 -0.35 -2.15
C ALA A 17 -6.56 0.93 -2.43
N VAL A 18 -7.88 0.87 -2.44
CA VAL A 18 -8.73 2.04 -2.68
C VAL A 18 -9.75 2.19 -1.58
N ALA A 19 -10.13 3.42 -1.30
CA ALA A 19 -11.22 3.75 -0.38
C ALA A 19 -11.78 5.12 -0.68
N ASP A 20 -13.04 5.32 -0.30
CA ASP A 20 -13.67 6.63 -0.27
C ASP A 20 -13.72 7.11 1.19
N ASP A 21 -13.73 8.42 1.41
CA ASP A 21 -13.82 8.98 2.75
C ASP A 21 -15.26 9.12 3.25
N ASP A 22 -16.16 8.34 2.68
CA ASP A 22 -17.59 8.32 2.99
C ASP A 22 -18.00 7.36 4.11
N GLY A 23 -17.02 6.79 4.81
CA GLY A 23 -17.25 5.79 5.85
C GLY A 23 -17.13 4.34 5.36
N SER A 24 -16.86 4.12 4.06
CA SER A 24 -16.60 2.78 3.55
C SER A 24 -15.20 2.31 3.94
N SER A 25 -15.02 0.99 3.96
CA SER A 25 -13.74 0.38 4.32
C SER A 25 -12.76 0.37 3.16
N ALA A 26 -11.47 0.42 3.47
CA ALA A 26 -10.43 0.24 2.47
C ALA A 26 -10.49 -1.17 1.89
N ARG A 27 -10.27 -1.28 0.58
CA ARG A 27 -10.31 -2.55 -0.15
C ARG A 27 -9.00 -2.78 -0.90
N PRO A 28 -8.43 -3.99 -0.84
CA PRO A 28 -7.32 -4.34 -1.71
C PRO A 28 -7.74 -4.14 -3.17
N HIS A 29 -6.88 -3.53 -3.98
CA HIS A 29 -7.18 -3.27 -5.38
C HIS A 29 -6.34 -4.14 -6.31
N SER A 30 -5.03 -3.96 -6.27
CA SER A 30 -4.13 -4.64 -7.17
C SER A 30 -2.70 -4.60 -6.64
N THR A 31 -1.82 -5.29 -7.34
CA THR A 31 -0.39 -5.25 -7.09
C THR A 31 0.30 -5.01 -8.41
N MET A 32 1.14 -3.97 -8.48
CA MET A 32 1.92 -3.71 -9.68
C MET A 32 3.37 -4.07 -9.45
N LYS A 33 4.06 -4.46 -10.52
CA LYS A 33 5.48 -4.72 -10.46
C LYS A 33 6.22 -3.39 -10.38
N ARG A 34 7.16 -3.27 -9.43
CA ARG A 34 7.98 -2.07 -9.31
C ARG A 34 8.94 -1.98 -10.49
N ALA A 35 8.93 -0.87 -11.20
CA ALA A 35 9.78 -0.67 -12.36
C ALA A 35 11.19 -0.22 -11.95
N PRO A 36 12.21 -0.44 -12.82
CA PRO A 36 13.56 0.05 -12.55
C PRO A 36 13.68 1.57 -12.51
N SER A 37 12.75 2.29 -13.15
CA SER A 37 12.79 3.74 -13.19
C SER A 37 11.57 4.37 -12.54
N PRO A 38 11.74 5.52 -11.85
CA PRO A 38 10.61 6.25 -11.28
C PRO A 38 9.61 6.72 -12.33
N ASP A 39 10.05 6.99 -13.54
CA ASP A 39 9.16 7.43 -14.63
C ASP A 39 8.10 6.39 -14.96
N ARG A 40 8.48 5.11 -14.98
CA ARG A 40 7.56 4.01 -15.27
C ARG A 40 6.58 3.77 -14.13
N ASP A 41 7.05 3.84 -12.88
CA ASP A 41 6.17 3.75 -11.72
C ASP A 41 5.15 4.88 -11.73
N ALA A 42 5.61 6.11 -11.99
CA ALA A 42 4.75 7.27 -12.05
C ALA A 42 3.71 7.15 -13.17
N ALA A 43 4.10 6.67 -14.35
CA ALA A 43 3.17 6.48 -15.47
C ALA A 43 2.09 5.45 -15.13
N ALA A 44 2.48 4.34 -14.50
CA ALA A 44 1.53 3.31 -14.07
C ALA A 44 0.58 3.82 -12.99
N LEU A 45 1.08 4.59 -12.02
CA LEU A 45 0.25 5.22 -11.00
C LEU A 45 -0.69 6.26 -11.60
N GLU A 46 -0.22 7.08 -12.52
CA GLU A 46 -1.03 8.09 -13.20
C GLU A 46 -2.24 7.43 -13.89
N ALA A 47 -2.02 6.31 -14.57
CA ALA A 47 -3.10 5.57 -15.21
C ALA A 47 -4.13 5.07 -14.20
N LEU A 48 -3.68 4.56 -13.05
CA LEU A 48 -4.56 4.10 -11.97
C LEU A 48 -5.31 5.25 -11.31
N ILE A 49 -4.62 6.35 -11.07
CA ILE A 49 -5.21 7.57 -10.50
C ILE A 49 -6.36 8.05 -11.39
N HIS A 50 -6.09 8.11 -12.69
CA HIS A 50 -7.09 8.56 -13.65
C HIS A 50 -8.27 7.58 -13.78
N ALA A 51 -7.98 6.29 -13.93
CA ALA A 51 -9.00 5.25 -14.10
C ALA A 51 -9.92 5.11 -12.88
N ASN A 52 -9.40 5.36 -11.68
CA ASN A 52 -10.13 5.21 -10.42
C ASN A 52 -10.54 6.55 -9.80
N GLU A 53 -10.31 7.65 -10.48
CA GLU A 53 -10.65 8.99 -10.00
C GLU A 53 -10.07 9.28 -8.61
N ILE A 54 -8.79 8.96 -8.43
CA ILE A 54 -8.09 9.12 -7.15
C ILE A 54 -7.76 10.59 -6.91
N ASP A 55 -8.05 11.06 -5.70
CA ASP A 55 -7.80 12.45 -5.29
C ASP A 55 -6.52 12.60 -4.46
N GLU A 56 -6.10 11.54 -3.76
CA GLU A 56 -4.99 11.61 -2.83
C GLU A 56 -4.32 10.23 -2.71
N LEU A 57 -2.99 10.23 -2.55
CA LEU A 57 -2.21 9.02 -2.30
C LEU A 57 -1.82 8.95 -0.83
N VAL A 58 -1.96 7.77 -0.24
CA VAL A 58 -1.53 7.48 1.13
C VAL A 58 -0.46 6.41 1.07
N VAL A 59 0.77 6.77 1.39
CA VAL A 59 1.93 5.87 1.32
C VAL A 59 2.30 5.42 2.73
N GLY A 60 2.35 4.11 2.93
CA GLY A 60 2.80 3.55 4.20
C GLY A 60 4.29 3.80 4.38
N LEU A 61 4.66 4.41 5.51
CA LEU A 61 6.06 4.64 5.85
C LEU A 61 6.48 3.56 6.84
N PRO A 62 7.31 2.60 6.40
CA PRO A 62 7.66 1.48 7.27
C PRO A 62 8.60 1.92 8.38
N LEU A 63 8.17 1.72 9.62
CA LEU A 63 9.00 1.98 10.80
C LEU A 63 9.57 0.68 11.33
N GLU A 64 10.73 0.75 11.98
CA GLU A 64 11.26 -0.36 12.73
C GLU A 64 10.38 -0.65 13.96
N ALA A 65 10.53 -1.83 14.55
CA ALA A 65 9.74 -2.23 15.72
C ALA A 65 9.84 -1.21 16.87
N SER A 66 10.98 -0.50 16.98
CA SER A 66 11.21 0.57 17.94
C SER A 66 10.43 1.87 17.64
N GLY A 67 9.83 1.99 16.47
CA GLY A 67 9.16 3.20 16.01
C GLY A 67 10.07 4.18 15.29
N VAL A 68 11.32 3.83 15.05
CA VAL A 68 12.32 4.68 14.39
C VAL A 68 12.29 4.44 12.88
N GLU A 69 12.55 5.49 12.10
CA GLU A 69 12.73 5.35 10.65
C GLU A 69 14.11 4.76 10.36
N GLY A 70 14.10 3.61 9.67
CA GLY A 70 15.33 2.95 9.24
C GLY A 70 15.54 3.11 7.74
N SER A 71 16.31 2.17 7.16
CA SER A 71 16.66 2.20 5.74
C SER A 71 15.45 2.07 4.82
N GLN A 72 14.45 1.26 5.21
CA GLN A 72 13.25 1.07 4.40
C GLN A 72 12.40 2.34 4.34
N ALA A 73 12.30 3.08 5.44
CA ALA A 73 11.61 4.36 5.47
C ALA A 73 12.32 5.38 4.55
N ALA A 74 13.65 5.40 4.57
CA ALA A 74 14.43 6.27 3.68
C ALA A 74 14.18 5.96 2.21
N ILE A 75 14.14 4.69 1.84
CA ILE A 75 13.83 4.24 0.46
C ILE A 75 12.43 4.71 0.07
N THR A 76 11.45 4.53 0.96
CA THR A 76 10.06 4.93 0.70
C THR A 76 9.93 6.44 0.53
N ARG A 77 10.60 7.22 1.36
CA ARG A 77 10.60 8.69 1.24
C ARG A 77 11.22 9.14 -0.08
N ALA A 78 12.34 8.54 -0.48
CA ALA A 78 13.00 8.87 -1.75
C ALA A 78 12.10 8.54 -2.95
N TRP A 79 11.44 7.37 -2.91
CA TRP A 79 10.51 6.98 -3.96
C TRP A 79 9.32 7.94 -4.03
N ALA A 80 8.73 8.29 -2.89
CA ALA A 80 7.60 9.21 -2.84
C ALA A 80 7.99 10.61 -3.33
N ALA A 81 9.19 11.08 -3.03
CA ALA A 81 9.69 12.35 -3.55
C ALA A 81 9.79 12.32 -5.08
N ALA A 82 10.26 11.20 -5.64
CA ALA A 82 10.32 11.02 -7.09
C ALA A 82 8.92 11.01 -7.71
N MET A 83 7.94 10.40 -7.04
CA MET A 83 6.55 10.43 -7.50
C MET A 83 5.98 11.84 -7.43
N ALA A 84 6.25 12.58 -6.35
CA ALA A 84 5.76 13.96 -6.16
C ALA A 84 6.28 14.90 -7.25
N GLU A 85 7.46 14.65 -7.78
CA GLU A 85 8.00 15.43 -8.91
C GLU A 85 7.27 15.17 -10.22
N ARG A 86 6.61 14.02 -10.36
CA ARG A 86 5.99 13.55 -11.60
C ARG A 86 4.47 13.55 -11.58
N LEU A 87 3.87 13.53 -10.41
CA LEU A 87 2.42 13.47 -10.22
C LEU A 87 1.92 14.76 -9.58
N THR A 88 0.72 15.18 -9.97
CA THR A 88 0.07 16.35 -9.36
C THR A 88 -0.78 15.95 -8.15
N THR A 89 -1.09 14.67 -8.00
CA THR A 89 -1.91 14.15 -6.90
C THR A 89 -1.16 14.27 -5.57
N PRO A 90 -1.78 14.84 -4.52
CA PRO A 90 -1.11 14.97 -3.21
C PRO A 90 -0.73 13.61 -2.62
N ILE A 91 0.39 13.58 -1.91
CA ILE A 91 0.91 12.39 -1.23
C ILE A 91 0.94 12.66 0.26
N ARG A 92 0.39 11.71 1.03
CA ARG A 92 0.45 11.72 2.49
C ARG A 92 1.12 10.43 2.96
N PHE A 93 1.96 10.53 3.99
CA PHE A 93 2.54 9.36 4.64
C PHE A 93 1.70 8.91 5.81
N ARG A 94 1.68 7.60 6.04
CA ARG A 94 1.11 6.98 7.23
C ARG A 94 2.16 6.07 7.86
N ASP A 95 2.54 6.36 9.10
CA ASP A 95 3.53 5.54 9.82
C ASP A 95 2.96 4.14 10.06
N GLU A 96 3.72 3.12 9.69
CA GLU A 96 3.28 1.73 9.79
C GLU A 96 4.37 0.81 10.34
N ARG A 97 3.96 -0.11 11.21
CA ARG A 97 4.80 -1.15 11.79
C ARG A 97 4.09 -2.50 11.65
N LEU A 98 4.83 -3.53 11.28
CA LEU A 98 4.33 -4.91 11.21
C LEU A 98 3.11 -5.10 10.28
N THR A 99 2.90 -4.18 9.33
CA THR A 99 1.75 -4.24 8.43
C THR A 99 1.73 -5.51 7.58
N SER A 100 2.88 -5.93 7.06
CA SER A 100 2.97 -7.19 6.28
C SER A 100 2.62 -8.40 7.13
N HIS A 101 3.00 -8.41 8.40
CA HIS A 101 2.67 -9.49 9.33
C HIS A 101 1.16 -9.56 9.57
N LEU A 102 0.51 -8.42 9.75
CA LEU A 102 -0.95 -8.35 9.88
C LEU A 102 -1.66 -8.81 8.61
N ALA A 103 -1.13 -8.44 7.44
CA ALA A 103 -1.67 -8.86 6.15
C ALA A 103 -1.59 -10.38 6.00
N GLU A 104 -0.46 -10.98 6.35
CA GLU A 104 -0.30 -12.44 6.33
C GLU A 104 -1.29 -13.13 7.28
N SER A 105 -1.51 -12.57 8.47
CA SER A 105 -2.48 -13.10 9.43
C SER A 105 -3.90 -13.09 8.87
N ARG A 106 -4.28 -12.05 8.14
CA ARG A 106 -5.60 -11.94 7.53
C ARG A 106 -5.80 -12.95 6.40
N LEU A 107 -4.76 -13.19 5.60
CA LEU A 107 -4.84 -14.09 4.44
C LEU A 107 -4.70 -15.56 4.83
N GLY A 108 -4.12 -15.85 5.99
CA GLY A 108 -3.82 -17.19 6.42
C GLY A 108 -2.59 -17.77 5.72
N PRO A 109 -2.31 -19.07 5.91
CA PRO A 109 -1.12 -19.69 5.35
C PRO A 109 -1.19 -19.83 3.83
N MET A 110 -0.01 -19.91 3.21
CA MET A 110 0.12 -20.13 1.78
C MET A 110 -0.37 -21.53 1.41
N LYS A 111 -1.06 -21.64 0.26
CA LYS A 111 -1.53 -22.93 -0.25
C LYS A 111 -0.36 -23.86 -0.57
N ARG A 112 -0.54 -25.15 -0.29
CA ARG A 112 0.44 -26.18 -0.65
C ARG A 112 0.39 -26.50 -2.14
N GLY A 113 1.48 -27.07 -2.65
CA GLY A 113 1.54 -27.58 -4.01
C GLY A 113 0.60 -28.77 -4.22
N ARG A 114 0.41 -29.21 -5.48
CA ARG A 114 -0.54 -30.24 -5.90
C ARG A 114 -0.40 -31.57 -5.15
N SER A 115 0.82 -31.94 -4.78
CA SER A 115 1.12 -33.19 -4.09
C SER A 115 1.21 -33.06 -2.58
N GLY A 116 0.74 -31.96 -2.01
CA GLY A 116 0.88 -31.67 -0.58
C GLY A 116 2.27 -31.20 -0.19
N GLY A 117 3.17 -31.00 -1.16
CA GLY A 117 4.50 -30.47 -0.97
C GLY A 117 4.53 -28.96 -0.78
N PRO A 118 5.73 -28.35 -0.80
CA PRO A 118 5.86 -26.90 -0.66
C PRO A 118 5.16 -26.17 -1.81
N PRO A 119 4.72 -24.91 -1.58
CA PRO A 119 4.11 -24.12 -2.64
C PRO A 119 5.05 -23.92 -3.84
N SER A 120 4.48 -23.91 -5.04
CA SER A 120 5.23 -23.60 -6.26
C SER A 120 5.67 -22.13 -6.25
N ARG A 121 6.59 -21.77 -7.16
CA ARG A 121 7.01 -20.38 -7.35
C ARG A 121 5.82 -19.50 -7.71
N THR A 122 4.94 -19.97 -8.60
CA THR A 122 3.74 -19.23 -9.00
C THR A 122 2.82 -19.00 -7.78
N GLN A 123 2.63 -20.01 -6.94
CA GLN A 123 1.83 -19.89 -5.73
C GLN A 123 2.45 -18.89 -4.74
N ARG A 124 3.77 -18.92 -4.56
CA ARG A 124 4.48 -17.97 -3.70
C ARG A 124 4.35 -16.54 -4.20
N ASP A 125 4.54 -16.33 -5.50
CA ASP A 125 4.44 -15.00 -6.09
C ASP A 125 3.01 -14.44 -5.98
N ALA A 126 1.99 -15.27 -6.24
CA ALA A 126 0.60 -14.87 -6.10
C ALA A 126 0.25 -14.54 -4.65
N TYR A 127 0.75 -15.31 -3.69
CA TYR A 127 0.53 -15.05 -2.28
C TYR A 127 1.18 -13.73 -1.85
N ARG A 128 2.44 -13.48 -2.25
CA ARG A 128 3.14 -12.23 -1.94
C ARG A 128 2.42 -11.01 -2.53
N ALA A 129 1.90 -11.14 -3.74
CA ALA A 129 1.11 -10.06 -4.35
C ALA A 129 -0.16 -9.78 -3.54
N ARG A 130 -0.80 -10.81 -3.01
CA ARG A 130 -1.98 -10.66 -2.13
C ARG A 130 -1.61 -10.00 -0.80
N VAL A 131 -0.48 -10.38 -0.20
CA VAL A 131 0.03 -9.74 1.01
C VAL A 131 0.26 -8.25 0.78
N ASP A 132 0.89 -7.90 -0.34
CA ASP A 132 1.22 -6.50 -0.65
C ASP A 132 -0.05 -5.62 -0.76
N ARG A 133 -1.08 -6.09 -1.46
CA ARG A 133 -2.32 -5.30 -1.58
C ARG A 133 -3.16 -5.32 -0.30
N GLU A 134 -3.10 -6.39 0.47
CA GLU A 134 -3.74 -6.41 1.79
C GLU A 134 -3.05 -5.44 2.75
N ALA A 135 -1.72 -5.38 2.72
CA ALA A 135 -0.95 -4.40 3.49
C ALA A 135 -1.33 -2.97 3.11
N ALA A 136 -1.50 -2.69 1.81
CA ALA A 136 -1.95 -1.39 1.34
C ALA A 136 -3.35 -1.05 1.89
N ALA A 137 -4.26 -2.02 1.97
CA ALA A 137 -5.58 -1.82 2.55
C ALA A 137 -5.52 -1.51 4.05
N ILE A 138 -4.62 -2.16 4.78
CA ILE A 138 -4.40 -1.89 6.21
C ILE A 138 -3.89 -0.46 6.41
N ILE A 139 -2.90 -0.04 5.64
CA ILE A 139 -2.34 1.31 5.68
C ILE A 139 -3.45 2.34 5.43
N LEU A 140 -4.25 2.12 4.41
CA LEU A 140 -5.31 3.03 4.03
C LEU A 140 -6.41 3.08 5.09
N GLN A 141 -6.79 1.93 5.66
CA GLN A 141 -7.78 1.87 6.73
C GLN A 141 -7.31 2.63 7.98
N ASP A 142 -6.03 2.50 8.34
CA ASP A 142 -5.46 3.23 9.47
C ASP A 142 -5.54 4.75 9.24
N GLU A 143 -5.30 5.21 8.04
CA GLU A 143 -5.44 6.62 7.69
C GLU A 143 -6.89 7.08 7.78
N LEU A 144 -7.84 6.29 7.29
CA LEU A 144 -9.26 6.60 7.39
C LEU A 144 -9.71 6.69 8.84
N ASP A 145 -9.28 5.75 9.68
CA ASP A 145 -9.62 5.73 11.10
C ASP A 145 -9.06 6.96 11.83
N ALA A 146 -7.84 7.36 11.48
CA ALA A 146 -7.21 8.55 12.04
C ALA A 146 -7.96 9.83 11.65
N ARG A 147 -8.45 9.91 10.42
CA ARG A 147 -9.26 11.06 9.96
C ARG A 147 -10.58 11.17 10.70
N VAL A 148 -11.24 10.05 10.94
CA VAL A 148 -12.48 10.01 11.72
C VAL A 148 -12.22 10.52 13.15
N ALA A 149 -11.15 10.05 13.78
CA ALA A 149 -10.78 10.47 15.13
C ALA A 149 -10.49 11.98 15.20
N GLN A 150 -9.84 12.55 14.17
CA GLN A 150 -9.57 13.99 14.09
C GLN A 150 -10.87 14.79 13.95
N ASP A 151 -11.80 14.32 13.13
CA ASP A 151 -13.10 14.99 12.95
C ASP A 151 -13.93 14.98 14.22
N GLU A 152 -13.92 13.88 14.96
CA GLU A 152 -14.60 13.79 16.27
C GLU A 152 -14.02 14.77 17.29
N HIS A 153 -12.71 15.03 17.23
CA HIS A 153 -12.04 15.99 18.12
C HIS A 153 -12.36 17.45 17.77
N ARG A 154 -12.70 17.71 16.52
CA ARG A 154 -13.06 19.06 16.05
C ARG A 154 -14.54 19.40 16.30
N GLY A 155 -15.33 18.36 16.43
CA GLY A 155 -16.75 18.51 16.73
C GLY A 155 -16.99 18.87 18.20
#